data_b7a51e8afd54a38a60255ac9f68b72f6
#
_entry.id   b7a51e8afd54a38a60255ac9f68b72f6
#
_cell.length_a   1.000
_cell.length_b   1.000
_cell.length_c   1.000
_cell.angle_alpha   90.00
_cell.angle_beta   90.00
_cell.angle_gamma   90.00
#
_symmetry.space_group_name_H-M   'P 1'
#
loop_
_entity.id
_entity.type
_entity.pdbx_description
1 polymer ?
#
loop_
_entity_poly.entity_id
_entity_poly.type
_entity_poly.pdbx_seq_one_letter_code
_entity_poly.pdbx_strand_id
1 'polypeptide(L)'
;MTRTTRRILVTAGCLFGLLLAYLLLWPVSIDPLAFEPAPPPAREGAYAANQALASAERLGENAVSGPEDVAVDPAGRIYVGTHDGRILRLGPDGEDAETFANTGGRPLGLAWDREGNLIVADAVRGLLSVAPDGTVAVLTSEADGRPFRFTDDVDVAEDGRIYFSDASDRFGYGDHILDLLEARPHGRLLRYDPTTKRTETLLDGLYFANGVAIAKDQRFVLVNETYRFRVTRYWLSDERAGSHEIVIDNLPGYPDGISCGPRGTFWVALFTVRNARAEWLAPRPFAKKAVARLPRALWPKPAPYGFALEIDGDGKPLRSLQDPTGATIRTITSIEELPSADGPVLYFGTLHEPYFGRLRLVE
;
A
#
# COMPACT_ATOMS: atom_id res chain seq x y z
N MET A 1 19.46 37.34 39.79
CA MET A 1 19.68 36.03 39.13
C MET A 1 20.96 35.45 39.67
N THR A 2 20.90 34.24 40.24
CA THR A 2 22.07 33.58 40.82
C THR A 2 23.05 33.13 39.74
N ARG A 3 24.34 32.94 40.07
CA ARG A 3 25.34 32.41 39.11
C ARG A 3 24.91 31.02 38.56
N THR A 4 24.25 30.23 39.33
CA THR A 4 23.69 28.91 38.95
C THR A 4 22.60 29.06 37.93
N THR A 5 21.60 29.95 38.11
CA THR A 5 20.50 30.20 37.15
C THR A 5 21.06 30.71 35.84
N ARG A 6 22.07 31.60 35.82
CA ARG A 6 22.72 32.09 34.60
C ARG A 6 23.44 30.96 33.85
N ARG A 7 24.13 30.05 34.54
CA ARG A 7 24.79 28.89 33.92
C ARG A 7 23.74 27.96 33.25
N ILE A 8 22.64 27.62 33.95
CA ILE A 8 21.59 26.81 33.42
C ILE A 8 21.00 27.42 32.15
N LEU A 9 20.68 28.71 32.15
CA LEU A 9 20.15 29.41 30.98
C LEU A 9 21.12 29.43 29.80
N VAL A 10 22.40 29.66 30.04
CA VAL A 10 23.45 29.63 29.00
C VAL A 10 23.56 28.21 28.42
N THR A 11 23.63 27.18 29.26
CA THR A 11 23.72 25.79 28.81
C THR A 11 22.49 25.39 28.00
N ALA A 12 21.28 25.74 28.48
CA ALA A 12 20.04 25.48 27.76
C ALA A 12 20.01 26.20 26.38
N GLY A 13 20.47 27.47 26.35
CA GLY A 13 20.60 28.23 25.09
C GLY A 13 21.60 27.61 24.10
N CYS A 14 22.74 27.14 24.58
CA CYS A 14 23.70 26.41 23.75
C CYS A 14 23.17 25.11 23.20
N LEU A 15 22.49 24.28 24.05
CA LEU A 15 21.86 23.03 23.63
C LEU A 15 20.74 23.28 22.59
N PHE A 16 19.92 24.30 22.80
CA PHE A 16 18.90 24.71 21.84
C PHE A 16 19.52 25.18 20.52
N GLY A 17 20.60 25.98 20.57
CA GLY A 17 21.33 26.39 19.38
C GLY A 17 21.95 25.23 18.61
N LEU A 18 22.51 24.23 19.30
CA LEU A 18 23.05 23.01 18.70
C LEU A 18 21.92 22.16 18.06
N LEU A 19 20.79 22.02 18.73
CA LEU A 19 19.63 21.32 18.17
C LEU A 19 19.10 22.01 16.91
N LEU A 20 18.99 23.34 16.94
CA LEU A 20 18.61 24.10 15.75
C LEU A 20 19.62 23.91 14.60
N ALA A 21 20.91 24.01 14.89
CA ALA A 21 21.95 23.79 13.89
C ALA A 21 21.87 22.38 13.30
N TYR A 22 21.62 21.35 14.11
CA TYR A 22 21.40 19.99 13.65
C TYR A 22 20.17 19.90 12.74
N LEU A 23 19.01 20.41 13.19
CA LEU A 23 17.76 20.36 12.42
C LEU A 23 17.80 21.15 11.11
N LEU A 24 18.65 22.17 11.02
CA LEU A 24 18.74 23.03 9.84
C LEU A 24 19.85 22.62 8.88
N LEU A 25 20.99 22.14 9.38
CA LEU A 25 22.22 22.02 8.60
C LEU A 25 22.72 20.58 8.42
N TRP A 26 22.30 19.63 9.28
CA TRP A 26 22.80 18.27 9.15
C TRP A 26 22.38 17.65 7.81
N PRO A 27 23.28 16.95 7.09
CA PRO A 27 22.96 16.31 5.83
C PRO A 27 21.79 15.31 5.98
N VAL A 28 20.91 15.24 4.97
CA VAL A 28 19.83 14.27 4.87
C VAL A 28 19.86 13.57 3.53
N SER A 29 19.35 12.35 3.47
CA SER A 29 19.33 11.51 2.27
C SER A 29 18.25 11.89 1.25
N ILE A 30 17.38 12.87 1.57
CA ILE A 30 16.27 13.29 0.73
C ILE A 30 16.52 14.64 0.04
N ASP A 31 16.01 14.77 -1.18
CA ASP A 31 15.96 16.03 -1.94
C ASP A 31 14.48 16.40 -2.22
N PRO A 32 13.78 16.99 -1.23
CA PRO A 32 12.33 17.15 -1.29
C PRO A 32 11.88 18.11 -2.38
N LEU A 33 10.84 17.67 -3.10
CA LEU A 33 10.06 18.51 -4.02
C LEU A 33 8.87 19.12 -3.30
N ALA A 34 8.55 20.39 -3.61
CA ALA A 34 7.31 21.01 -3.17
C ALA A 34 6.13 20.39 -3.92
N PHE A 35 5.07 20.09 -3.20
CA PHE A 35 3.80 19.62 -3.75
C PHE A 35 2.65 20.31 -3.04
N GLU A 36 1.78 20.96 -3.80
CA GLU A 36 0.58 21.60 -3.27
C GLU A 36 -0.63 20.72 -3.58
N PRO A 37 -1.08 19.87 -2.63
CA PRO A 37 -2.26 19.05 -2.84
C PRO A 37 -3.51 19.94 -2.94
N ALA A 38 -4.44 19.60 -3.83
CA ALA A 38 -5.77 20.19 -3.79
C ALA A 38 -6.43 19.91 -2.43
N PRO A 39 -7.32 20.78 -1.92
CA PRO A 39 -8.06 20.48 -0.70
C PRO A 39 -8.76 19.12 -0.78
N PRO A 40 -8.82 18.34 0.32
CA PRO A 40 -9.55 17.07 0.32
C PRO A 40 -10.99 17.26 -0.14
N PRO A 41 -11.58 16.29 -0.85
CA PRO A 41 -12.99 16.39 -1.24
C PRO A 41 -13.90 16.42 -0.01
N ALA A 42 -15.08 17.00 -0.18
CA ALA A 42 -16.09 17.00 0.87
C ALA A 42 -16.48 15.56 1.26
N ARG A 43 -16.71 15.34 2.55
CA ARG A 43 -17.15 14.05 3.09
C ARG A 43 -18.67 13.84 2.86
N GLU A 44 -19.06 13.80 1.59
CA GLU A 44 -20.43 13.69 1.12
C GLU A 44 -20.58 12.57 0.09
N GLY A 45 -21.79 12.12 -0.19
CA GLY A 45 -22.05 11.04 -1.15
C GLY A 45 -21.29 9.77 -0.79
N ALA A 46 -20.53 9.20 -1.74
CA ALA A 46 -19.73 8.01 -1.53
C ALA A 46 -18.61 8.19 -0.47
N TYR A 47 -18.22 9.44 -0.19
CA TYR A 47 -17.22 9.75 0.84
C TYR A 47 -17.81 10.09 2.21
N ALA A 48 -19.15 10.11 2.36
CA ALA A 48 -19.80 10.38 3.63
C ALA A 48 -19.34 9.39 4.71
N ALA A 49 -18.98 9.92 5.88
CA ALA A 49 -18.56 9.10 6.99
C ALA A 49 -19.69 8.15 7.43
N ASN A 50 -19.34 6.89 7.66
CA ASN A 50 -20.26 5.85 8.12
C ASN A 50 -19.53 4.92 9.10
N GLN A 51 -20.22 3.88 9.56
CA GLN A 51 -19.68 2.85 10.46
C GLN A 51 -19.89 1.44 9.88
N ALA A 52 -19.86 1.30 8.57
CA ALA A 52 -20.14 0.02 7.90
C ALA A 52 -19.09 -1.06 8.25
N LEU A 53 -17.88 -0.67 8.62
CA LEU A 53 -16.85 -1.61 9.09
C LEU A 53 -16.99 -2.00 10.58
N ALA A 54 -17.95 -1.43 11.32
CA ALA A 54 -18.15 -1.78 12.73
C ALA A 54 -18.59 -3.23 12.97
N SER A 55 -19.19 -3.87 11.95
CA SER A 55 -19.59 -5.29 11.97
C SER A 55 -18.52 -6.23 11.37
N ALA A 56 -17.36 -5.72 10.97
CA ALA A 56 -16.30 -6.56 10.47
C ALA A 56 -15.70 -7.43 11.59
N GLU A 57 -15.30 -8.63 11.23
CA GLU A 57 -14.61 -9.56 12.11
C GLU A 57 -13.10 -9.37 12.01
N ARG A 58 -12.38 -9.58 13.11
CA ARG A 58 -10.93 -9.71 13.12
C ARG A 58 -10.55 -11.17 13.10
N LEU A 59 -9.67 -11.53 12.19
CA LEU A 59 -9.18 -12.88 12.01
C LEU A 59 -7.67 -12.95 12.25
N GLY A 60 -7.16 -14.13 12.61
CA GLY A 60 -5.74 -14.37 12.82
C GLY A 60 -5.16 -13.61 14.01
N GLU A 61 -5.98 -13.13 14.97
CA GLU A 61 -5.51 -12.37 16.15
C GLU A 61 -4.42 -13.13 16.88
N ASN A 62 -3.30 -12.44 17.15
CA ASN A 62 -2.09 -12.98 17.79
C ASN A 62 -1.30 -14.02 16.98
N ALA A 63 -1.79 -14.48 15.81
CA ALA A 63 -1.06 -15.37 14.92
C ALA A 63 -0.31 -14.59 13.84
N VAL A 64 -0.88 -13.47 13.37
CA VAL A 64 -0.34 -12.65 12.28
C VAL A 64 0.29 -11.36 12.80
N SER A 65 1.15 -10.75 11.99
CA SER A 65 1.77 -9.45 12.29
C SER A 65 1.94 -8.67 10.99
N GLY A 66 1.14 -7.61 10.84
CA GLY A 66 1.12 -6.78 9.64
C GLY A 66 0.76 -7.58 8.37
N PRO A 67 -0.41 -8.24 8.34
CA PRO A 67 -0.91 -8.96 7.17
C PRO A 67 -1.39 -7.94 6.13
N GLU A 68 -0.47 -7.50 5.30
CA GLU A 68 -0.69 -6.37 4.39
C GLU A 68 -1.66 -6.74 3.29
N ASP A 69 -1.61 -7.97 2.79
CA ASP A 69 -2.56 -8.50 1.82
C ASP A 69 -3.11 -9.86 2.23
N VAL A 70 -4.26 -10.23 1.66
CA VAL A 70 -5.01 -11.45 1.95
C VAL A 70 -5.37 -12.15 0.64
N ALA A 71 -4.79 -13.31 0.40
CA ALA A 71 -5.20 -14.18 -0.69
C ALA A 71 -5.98 -15.40 -0.17
N VAL A 72 -7.02 -15.82 -0.89
CA VAL A 72 -7.81 -16.99 -0.50
C VAL A 72 -7.78 -18.01 -1.64
N ASP A 73 -7.53 -19.26 -1.31
CA ASP A 73 -7.50 -20.33 -2.31
C ASP A 73 -8.91 -20.92 -2.59
N PRO A 74 -9.07 -21.74 -3.64
CA PRO A 74 -10.36 -22.36 -3.95
C PRO A 74 -10.91 -23.28 -2.86
N ALA A 75 -10.11 -23.73 -1.90
CA ALA A 75 -10.55 -24.50 -0.73
C ALA A 75 -11.00 -23.60 0.45
N GLY A 76 -10.92 -22.28 0.29
CA GLY A 76 -11.28 -21.29 1.31
C GLY A 76 -10.17 -21.05 2.34
N ARG A 77 -8.95 -21.58 2.15
CA ARG A 77 -7.84 -21.32 3.06
C ARG A 77 -7.29 -19.91 2.80
N ILE A 78 -6.93 -19.23 3.87
CA ILE A 78 -6.50 -17.83 3.84
C ILE A 78 -4.97 -17.77 3.92
N TYR A 79 -4.37 -16.93 3.09
CA TYR A 79 -2.91 -16.72 3.06
C TYR A 79 -2.61 -15.25 3.29
N VAL A 80 -1.66 -14.97 4.18
CA VAL A 80 -1.24 -13.61 4.52
C VAL A 80 0.27 -13.52 4.69
N GLY A 81 0.87 -12.43 4.20
CA GLY A 81 2.27 -12.10 4.45
C GLY A 81 2.47 -11.48 5.85
N THR A 82 3.62 -11.71 6.47
CA THR A 82 3.95 -11.15 7.78
C THR A 82 5.24 -10.34 7.78
N HIS A 83 5.44 -9.49 8.78
CA HIS A 83 6.63 -8.63 8.90
C HIS A 83 7.96 -9.39 8.96
N ASP A 84 7.96 -10.64 9.42
CA ASP A 84 9.16 -11.46 9.56
C ASP A 84 9.47 -12.32 8.33
N GLY A 85 8.77 -12.07 7.22
CA GLY A 85 9.00 -12.73 5.93
C GLY A 85 8.27 -14.05 5.74
N ARG A 86 7.45 -14.48 6.70
CA ARG A 86 6.62 -15.66 6.53
C ARG A 86 5.35 -15.35 5.74
N ILE A 87 4.88 -16.34 5.02
CA ILE A 87 3.52 -16.42 4.51
C ILE A 87 2.83 -17.47 5.37
N LEU A 88 1.79 -17.05 6.08
CA LEU A 88 0.98 -17.94 6.90
C LEU A 88 -0.22 -18.42 6.07
N ARG A 89 -0.61 -19.67 6.31
CA ARG A 89 -1.86 -20.27 5.82
C ARG A 89 -2.75 -20.55 7.01
N LEU A 90 -4.00 -20.12 6.93
CA LEU A 90 -5.02 -20.28 7.97
C LEU A 90 -6.24 -21.02 7.41
N GLY A 91 -7.04 -21.59 8.29
CA GLY A 91 -8.36 -22.11 7.94
C GLY A 91 -9.32 -20.99 7.47
N PRO A 92 -10.50 -21.36 6.91
CA PRO A 92 -11.49 -20.39 6.42
C PRO A 92 -12.06 -19.47 7.50
N ASP A 93 -11.95 -19.84 8.75
CA ASP A 93 -12.34 -19.08 9.95
C ASP A 93 -11.23 -18.18 10.48
N GLY A 94 -10.03 -18.22 9.88
CA GLY A 94 -8.86 -17.46 10.31
C GLY A 94 -8.10 -18.09 11.48
N GLU A 95 -8.38 -19.35 11.79
CA GLU A 95 -7.70 -20.15 12.81
C GLU A 95 -6.65 -21.11 12.21
N ASP A 96 -6.05 -21.94 13.04
CA ASP A 96 -5.08 -22.97 12.67
C ASP A 96 -3.91 -22.45 11.79
N ALA A 97 -3.35 -21.29 12.17
CA ALA A 97 -2.27 -20.66 11.43
C ALA A 97 -1.00 -21.53 11.40
N GLU A 98 -0.54 -21.84 10.22
CA GLU A 98 0.73 -22.54 9.97
C GLU A 98 1.61 -21.74 9.01
N THR A 99 2.92 -21.95 9.10
CA THR A 99 3.84 -21.34 8.13
C THR A 99 3.76 -22.13 6.82
N PHE A 100 3.24 -21.50 5.77
CA PHE A 100 3.20 -22.06 4.42
C PHE A 100 4.55 -21.92 3.71
N ALA A 101 5.14 -20.70 3.78
CA ALA A 101 6.44 -20.40 3.18
C ALA A 101 7.18 -19.33 3.96
N ASN A 102 8.45 -19.14 3.68
CA ASN A 102 9.25 -18.03 4.19
C ASN A 102 10.06 -17.44 3.05
N THR A 103 9.76 -16.19 2.70
CA THR A 103 10.45 -15.45 1.64
C THR A 103 11.83 -14.97 2.07
N GLY A 104 12.03 -14.80 3.37
CA GLY A 104 13.22 -14.15 3.93
C GLY A 104 13.28 -12.63 3.63
N GLY A 105 12.17 -12.05 3.18
CA GLY A 105 12.00 -10.64 2.88
C GLY A 105 10.81 -10.02 3.61
N ARG A 106 9.96 -9.33 2.87
CA ARG A 106 8.67 -8.78 3.35
C ARG A 106 7.62 -9.02 2.26
N PRO A 107 6.86 -10.12 2.32
CA PRO A 107 5.73 -10.34 1.42
C PRO A 107 4.64 -9.31 1.70
N LEU A 108 4.23 -8.59 0.66
CA LEU A 108 3.18 -7.60 0.64
C LEU A 108 2.02 -8.11 -0.23
N GLY A 109 1.93 -7.74 -1.53
CA GLY A 109 0.89 -8.19 -2.43
C GLY A 109 0.95 -9.69 -2.74
N LEU A 110 -0.21 -10.33 -2.82
CA LEU A 110 -0.39 -11.78 -3.00
C LEU A 110 -1.46 -12.06 -4.07
N ALA A 111 -1.12 -12.79 -5.12
CA ALA A 111 -2.08 -13.20 -6.14
C ALA A 111 -1.87 -14.67 -6.56
N TRP A 112 -2.94 -15.37 -6.91
CA TRP A 112 -2.85 -16.73 -7.43
C TRP A 112 -2.63 -16.75 -8.93
N ASP A 113 -1.69 -17.57 -9.41
CA ASP A 113 -1.63 -17.93 -10.82
C ASP A 113 -2.57 -19.13 -11.13
N ARG A 114 -2.69 -19.46 -12.42
CA ARG A 114 -3.58 -20.55 -12.86
C ARG A 114 -3.04 -21.95 -12.52
N GLU A 115 -1.77 -22.05 -12.29
CA GLU A 115 -1.06 -23.27 -11.90
C GLU A 115 -1.18 -23.55 -10.40
N GLY A 116 -1.75 -22.61 -9.64
CA GLY A 116 -1.91 -22.71 -8.18
C GLY A 116 -0.66 -22.30 -7.41
N ASN A 117 0.27 -21.57 -8.04
CA ASN A 117 1.34 -20.91 -7.31
C ASN A 117 0.87 -19.58 -6.75
N LEU A 118 1.34 -19.23 -5.57
CA LEU A 118 1.12 -17.90 -5.00
C LEU A 118 2.22 -16.97 -5.50
N ILE A 119 1.83 -15.99 -6.30
CA ILE A 119 2.71 -14.92 -6.76
C ILE A 119 2.78 -13.86 -5.67
N VAL A 120 3.98 -13.41 -5.36
CA VAL A 120 4.24 -12.54 -4.21
C VAL A 120 5.05 -11.33 -4.65
N ALA A 121 4.54 -10.15 -4.40
CA ALA A 121 5.32 -8.92 -4.40
C ALA A 121 6.03 -8.82 -3.04
N ASP A 122 7.35 -8.99 -3.03
CA ASP A 122 8.15 -8.92 -1.80
C ASP A 122 9.00 -7.66 -1.82
N ALA A 123 8.77 -6.77 -0.86
CA ALA A 123 9.42 -5.46 -0.80
C ALA A 123 10.96 -5.49 -0.72
N VAL A 124 11.54 -6.66 -0.41
CA VAL A 124 12.98 -6.85 -0.26
C VAL A 124 13.55 -7.75 -1.36
N ARG A 125 12.78 -8.76 -1.79
CA ARG A 125 13.24 -9.82 -2.69
C ARG A 125 12.80 -9.61 -4.15
N GLY A 126 11.83 -8.73 -4.41
CA GLY A 126 11.24 -8.53 -5.72
C GLY A 126 10.02 -9.41 -5.98
N LEU A 127 9.77 -9.79 -7.21
CA LEU A 127 8.65 -10.64 -7.58
C LEU A 127 9.02 -12.12 -7.39
N LEU A 128 8.21 -12.84 -6.61
CA LEU A 128 8.43 -14.24 -6.26
C LEU A 128 7.26 -15.11 -6.73
N SER A 129 7.52 -16.42 -6.85
CA SER A 129 6.50 -17.46 -6.98
C SER A 129 6.69 -18.47 -5.85
N VAL A 130 5.61 -18.84 -5.19
CA VAL A 130 5.59 -19.84 -4.13
C VAL A 130 4.75 -21.02 -4.60
N ALA A 131 5.38 -22.15 -4.81
CA ALA A 131 4.71 -23.38 -5.26
C ALA A 131 3.76 -23.94 -4.18
N PRO A 132 2.81 -24.83 -4.53
CA PRO A 132 1.87 -25.43 -3.57
C PRO A 132 2.53 -26.18 -2.41
N ASP A 133 3.78 -26.59 -2.55
CA ASP A 133 4.58 -27.22 -1.49
C ASP A 133 5.35 -26.23 -0.60
N GLY A 134 5.18 -24.91 -0.83
CA GLY A 134 5.85 -23.85 -0.10
C GLY A 134 7.25 -23.48 -0.63
N THR A 135 7.70 -24.09 -1.73
CA THR A 135 8.99 -23.75 -2.35
C THR A 135 8.95 -22.37 -2.96
N VAL A 136 9.88 -21.48 -2.55
CA VAL A 136 9.99 -20.08 -3.00
C VAL A 136 11.00 -19.95 -4.14
N ALA A 137 10.59 -19.37 -5.25
CA ALA A 137 11.45 -19.02 -6.37
C ALA A 137 11.39 -17.51 -6.66
N VAL A 138 12.53 -16.89 -6.97
CA VAL A 138 12.58 -15.49 -7.44
C VAL A 138 12.29 -15.49 -8.95
N LEU A 139 11.25 -14.78 -9.37
CA LEU A 139 10.92 -14.57 -10.77
C LEU A 139 11.78 -13.46 -11.38
N THR A 140 11.85 -12.32 -10.69
CA THR A 140 12.64 -11.16 -11.09
C THR A 140 12.88 -10.22 -9.92
N SER A 141 14.02 -9.50 -9.94
CA SER A 141 14.41 -8.50 -8.94
C SER A 141 14.85 -7.18 -9.58
N GLU A 142 14.70 -7.05 -10.92
CA GLU A 142 15.07 -5.85 -11.67
C GLU A 142 14.26 -5.73 -12.96
N ALA A 143 14.19 -4.54 -13.50
CA ALA A 143 13.72 -4.27 -14.86
C ALA A 143 14.60 -3.20 -15.51
N ASP A 144 14.96 -3.42 -16.80
CA ASP A 144 15.77 -2.47 -17.59
C ASP A 144 17.11 -2.09 -16.92
N GLY A 145 17.74 -3.04 -16.18
CA GLY A 145 18.97 -2.83 -15.42
C GLY A 145 18.82 -1.99 -14.14
N ARG A 146 17.59 -1.70 -13.72
CA ARG A 146 17.27 -1.01 -12.45
C ARG A 146 16.70 -2.01 -11.44
N PRO A 147 17.39 -2.29 -10.32
CA PRO A 147 16.88 -3.14 -9.26
C PRO A 147 15.57 -2.60 -8.66
N PHE A 148 14.70 -3.50 -8.21
CA PHE A 148 13.58 -3.12 -7.36
C PHE A 148 14.07 -2.83 -5.96
N ARG A 149 13.40 -1.90 -5.29
CA ARG A 149 13.69 -1.57 -3.90
C ARG A 149 12.49 -1.69 -2.99
N PHE A 150 11.30 -1.63 -3.57
CA PHE A 150 10.05 -1.74 -2.83
C PHE A 150 8.96 -2.33 -3.73
N THR A 151 9.09 -3.61 -4.10
CA THR A 151 8.03 -4.33 -4.82
C THR A 151 6.82 -4.46 -3.89
N ASP A 152 5.67 -3.93 -4.30
CA ASP A 152 4.57 -3.64 -3.37
C ASP A 152 3.35 -4.53 -3.63
N ASP A 153 2.72 -4.41 -4.78
CA ASP A 153 1.49 -5.14 -5.09
C ASP A 153 1.57 -5.88 -6.43
N VAL A 154 0.70 -6.88 -6.61
CA VAL A 154 0.75 -7.79 -7.77
C VAL A 154 -0.64 -8.30 -8.15
N ASP A 155 -0.89 -8.40 -9.46
CA ASP A 155 -2.06 -9.08 -10.00
C ASP A 155 -1.67 -9.92 -11.24
N VAL A 156 -2.40 -11.01 -11.48
CA VAL A 156 -2.10 -12.00 -12.52
C VAL A 156 -3.18 -12.01 -13.58
N ALA A 157 -2.79 -11.70 -14.82
CA ALA A 157 -3.69 -11.67 -15.97
C ALA A 157 -4.15 -13.07 -16.39
N GLU A 158 -5.24 -13.12 -17.14
CA GLU A 158 -5.76 -14.37 -17.69
C GLU A 158 -4.80 -15.07 -18.67
N ASP A 159 -3.90 -14.34 -19.31
CA ASP A 159 -2.87 -14.89 -20.20
C ASP A 159 -1.58 -15.34 -19.44
N GLY A 160 -1.58 -15.24 -18.11
CA GLY A 160 -0.47 -15.60 -17.24
C GLY A 160 0.59 -14.51 -17.05
N ARG A 161 0.45 -13.35 -17.70
CA ARG A 161 1.34 -12.21 -17.44
C ARG A 161 1.05 -11.64 -16.06
N ILE A 162 2.11 -11.21 -15.40
CA ILE A 162 2.05 -10.69 -14.03
C ILE A 162 2.31 -9.18 -14.08
N TYR A 163 1.36 -8.41 -13.55
CA TYR A 163 1.49 -6.96 -13.40
C TYR A 163 1.75 -6.65 -11.94
N PHE A 164 2.72 -5.78 -11.68
CA PHE A 164 3.12 -5.48 -10.32
C PHE A 164 3.72 -4.08 -10.22
N SER A 165 3.79 -3.56 -9.02
CA SER A 165 4.37 -2.27 -8.71
C SER A 165 5.74 -2.41 -8.04
N ASP A 166 6.61 -1.43 -8.31
CA ASP A 166 7.76 -1.10 -7.47
C ASP A 166 7.52 0.32 -6.96
N ALA A 167 7.14 0.44 -5.69
CA ALA A 167 6.68 1.69 -5.11
C ALA A 167 7.77 2.77 -5.13
N SER A 168 9.03 2.35 -5.03
CA SER A 168 10.17 3.25 -5.14
C SER A 168 11.42 2.49 -5.61
N ASP A 169 12.08 2.99 -6.66
CA ASP A 169 13.40 2.51 -7.09
C ASP A 169 14.56 3.17 -6.29
N ARG A 170 14.21 4.06 -5.35
CA ARG A 170 15.16 4.81 -4.51
C ARG A 170 15.16 4.37 -3.05
N PHE A 171 14.00 4.25 -2.43
CA PHE A 171 13.85 3.94 -1.01
C PHE A 171 13.34 2.51 -0.82
N GLY A 172 14.07 1.72 -0.03
CA GLY A 172 13.66 0.36 0.29
C GLY A 172 12.67 0.28 1.44
N TYR A 173 12.27 -0.95 1.73
CA TYR A 173 11.39 -1.26 2.87
C TYR A 173 11.93 -0.66 4.18
N GLY A 174 11.05 0.02 4.91
CA GLY A 174 11.41 0.75 6.12
C GLY A 174 11.78 2.22 5.91
N ASP A 175 11.99 2.66 4.67
CA ASP A 175 12.33 4.05 4.32
C ASP A 175 11.21 4.78 3.53
N HIS A 176 10.01 4.17 3.40
CA HIS A 176 8.86 4.73 2.69
C HIS A 176 8.45 6.15 3.14
N ILE A 177 8.64 6.46 4.43
CA ILE A 177 8.38 7.82 4.93
C ILE A 177 9.38 8.84 4.34
N LEU A 178 10.61 8.43 4.02
CA LEU A 178 11.57 9.30 3.33
C LEU A 178 11.14 9.55 1.89
N ASP A 179 10.56 8.56 1.20
CA ASP A 179 9.96 8.72 -0.13
C ASP A 179 8.78 9.73 -0.08
N LEU A 180 7.86 9.56 0.88
CA LEU A 180 6.77 10.52 1.12
C LEU A 180 7.30 11.95 1.35
N LEU A 181 8.33 12.11 2.18
CA LEU A 181 8.93 13.41 2.45
C LEU A 181 9.65 13.98 1.22
N GLU A 182 10.29 13.15 0.42
CA GLU A 182 10.94 13.57 -0.81
C GLU A 182 9.92 13.99 -1.88
N ALA A 183 8.80 13.28 -1.97
CA ALA A 183 7.69 13.55 -2.87
C ALA A 183 8.09 13.59 -4.36
N ARG A 184 9.07 12.76 -4.76
CA ARG A 184 9.52 12.59 -6.14
C ARG A 184 8.96 11.33 -6.76
N PRO A 185 8.90 11.25 -8.10
CA PRO A 185 8.30 10.13 -8.82
C PRO A 185 9.33 8.98 -8.96
N HIS A 186 9.39 8.10 -7.97
CA HIS A 186 10.28 6.94 -7.93
C HIS A 186 9.58 5.61 -8.19
N GLY A 187 8.26 5.62 -8.34
CA GLY A 187 7.45 4.43 -8.53
C GLY A 187 7.33 3.99 -9.99
N ARG A 188 7.09 2.69 -10.19
CA ARG A 188 6.93 2.06 -11.50
C ARG A 188 5.77 1.06 -11.51
N LEU A 189 5.08 0.97 -12.64
CA LEU A 189 4.23 -0.18 -12.99
C LEU A 189 5.01 -1.09 -13.94
N LEU A 190 5.04 -2.36 -13.65
CA LEU A 190 5.87 -3.37 -14.30
C LEU A 190 5.02 -4.53 -14.81
N ARG A 191 5.52 -5.24 -15.83
CA ARG A 191 4.95 -6.49 -16.33
C ARG A 191 6.03 -7.55 -16.44
N TYR A 192 5.80 -8.71 -15.86
CA TYR A 192 6.62 -9.91 -16.05
C TYR A 192 5.89 -10.88 -16.97
N ASP A 193 6.59 -11.39 -17.98
CA ASP A 193 6.10 -12.43 -18.89
C ASP A 193 6.77 -13.75 -18.52
N PRO A 194 6.02 -14.74 -17.98
CA PRO A 194 6.58 -16.01 -17.53
C PRO A 194 7.10 -16.88 -18.68
N THR A 195 6.61 -16.68 -19.91
CA THR A 195 7.04 -17.41 -21.10
C THR A 195 8.45 -17.00 -21.53
N THR A 196 8.69 -15.69 -21.56
CA THR A 196 9.99 -15.12 -21.97
C THR A 196 10.93 -14.86 -20.82
N LYS A 197 10.41 -14.90 -19.58
CA LYS A 197 11.09 -14.53 -18.34
C LYS A 197 11.65 -13.10 -18.35
N ARG A 198 10.96 -12.21 -19.05
CA ARG A 198 11.36 -10.81 -19.16
C ARG A 198 10.44 -9.92 -18.33
N THR A 199 11.06 -8.93 -17.70
CA THR A 199 10.34 -7.84 -17.03
C THR A 199 10.52 -6.57 -17.84
N GLU A 200 9.45 -5.83 -18.00
CA GLU A 200 9.46 -4.52 -18.66
C GLU A 200 8.76 -3.47 -17.80
N THR A 201 9.20 -2.24 -17.90
CA THR A 201 8.57 -1.08 -17.28
C THR A 201 7.48 -0.56 -18.20
N LEU A 202 6.22 -0.57 -17.73
CA LEU A 202 5.06 -0.05 -18.47
C LEU A 202 4.85 1.44 -18.21
N LEU A 203 4.93 1.85 -16.94
CA LEU A 203 4.91 3.25 -16.52
C LEU A 203 6.08 3.51 -15.56
N ASP A 204 6.71 4.64 -15.75
CA ASP A 204 7.78 5.16 -14.90
C ASP A 204 7.36 6.51 -14.31
N GLY A 205 7.98 6.92 -13.23
CA GLY A 205 7.74 8.23 -12.66
C GLY A 205 6.42 8.35 -11.90
N LEU A 206 5.93 7.27 -11.30
CA LEU A 206 4.77 7.27 -10.41
C LEU A 206 5.18 7.70 -8.99
N TYR A 207 4.22 8.24 -8.24
CA TYR A 207 4.47 8.74 -6.89
C TYR A 207 4.08 7.72 -5.84
N PHE A 208 4.99 6.79 -5.54
CA PHE A 208 4.80 5.63 -4.72
C PHE A 208 3.71 4.72 -5.33
N ALA A 209 4.08 4.00 -6.39
CA ALA A 209 3.21 3.06 -7.07
C ALA A 209 2.89 1.89 -6.14
N ASN A 210 1.66 1.84 -5.65
CA ASN A 210 1.19 0.86 -4.69
C ASN A 210 0.26 -0.14 -5.39
N GLY A 211 -0.98 -0.30 -4.96
CA GLY A 211 -1.95 -1.25 -5.44
C GLY A 211 -2.05 -1.37 -6.96
N VAL A 212 -2.17 -2.58 -7.47
CA VAL A 212 -2.27 -2.93 -8.90
C VAL A 212 -3.47 -3.85 -9.10
N ALA A 213 -4.37 -3.50 -10.02
CA ALA A 213 -5.51 -4.34 -10.35
C ALA A 213 -5.77 -4.40 -11.86
N ILE A 214 -5.90 -5.59 -12.40
CA ILE A 214 -6.28 -5.83 -13.79
C ILE A 214 -7.80 -5.75 -13.91
N ALA A 215 -8.29 -5.04 -14.91
CA ALA A 215 -9.72 -5.00 -15.20
C ALA A 215 -10.25 -6.41 -15.56
N LYS A 216 -11.46 -6.72 -15.15
CA LYS A 216 -12.12 -8.02 -15.42
C LYS A 216 -12.13 -8.37 -16.91
N ASP A 217 -12.23 -7.37 -17.80
CA ASP A 217 -12.21 -7.53 -19.24
C ASP A 217 -10.79 -7.56 -19.83
N GLN A 218 -9.75 -7.52 -18.99
CA GLN A 218 -8.33 -7.56 -19.34
C GLN A 218 -7.87 -6.40 -20.25
N ARG A 219 -8.62 -5.29 -20.31
CA ARG A 219 -8.33 -4.18 -21.21
C ARG A 219 -7.38 -3.14 -20.63
N PHE A 220 -7.30 -3.06 -19.32
CA PHE A 220 -6.44 -2.10 -18.63
C PHE A 220 -6.00 -2.61 -17.25
N VAL A 221 -5.01 -1.95 -16.70
CA VAL A 221 -4.54 -2.08 -15.33
C VAL A 221 -4.72 -0.74 -14.62
N LEU A 222 -5.20 -0.76 -13.40
CA LEU A 222 -5.17 0.38 -12.49
C LEU A 222 -3.95 0.28 -11.58
N VAL A 223 -3.33 1.42 -11.28
CA VAL A 223 -2.25 1.54 -10.30
C VAL A 223 -2.50 2.74 -9.39
N ASN A 224 -2.40 2.51 -8.09
CA ASN A 224 -2.53 3.56 -7.09
C ASN A 224 -1.23 4.36 -6.96
N GLU A 225 -1.34 5.69 -6.87
CA GLU A 225 -0.23 6.57 -6.53
C GLU A 225 -0.48 7.19 -5.14
N THR A 226 0.02 6.53 -4.10
CA THR A 226 -0.26 6.83 -2.69
C THR A 226 -0.02 8.31 -2.36
N TYR A 227 1.13 8.86 -2.81
CA TYR A 227 1.54 10.22 -2.43
C TYR A 227 0.99 11.32 -3.35
N ARG A 228 0.11 10.95 -4.29
CA ARG A 228 -0.67 11.88 -5.12
C ARG A 228 -2.17 11.72 -4.94
N PHE A 229 -2.63 10.82 -4.06
CA PHE A 229 -4.05 10.61 -3.77
C PHE A 229 -4.85 10.33 -5.03
N ARG A 230 -4.32 9.47 -5.93
CA ARG A 230 -4.93 9.22 -7.23
C ARG A 230 -4.77 7.79 -7.70
N VAL A 231 -5.56 7.41 -8.69
CA VAL A 231 -5.46 6.14 -9.41
C VAL A 231 -5.20 6.43 -10.87
N THR A 232 -4.19 5.79 -11.43
CA THR A 232 -3.79 5.87 -12.83
C THR A 232 -4.17 4.58 -13.55
N ARG A 233 -4.76 4.69 -14.74
CA ARG A 233 -5.07 3.59 -15.64
C ARG A 233 -4.03 3.47 -16.73
N TYR A 234 -3.55 2.26 -16.99
CA TYR A 234 -2.72 1.92 -18.13
C TYR A 234 -3.45 0.96 -19.06
N TRP A 235 -3.59 1.33 -20.32
CA TRP A 235 -4.32 0.53 -21.31
C TRP A 235 -3.47 -0.61 -21.86
N LEU A 236 -4.02 -1.83 -21.84
CA LEU A 236 -3.37 -3.05 -22.32
C LEU A 236 -3.76 -3.41 -23.76
N SER A 237 -4.93 -2.98 -24.22
CA SER A 237 -5.50 -3.36 -25.50
C SER A 237 -6.19 -2.18 -26.19
N ASP A 238 -6.68 -2.42 -27.40
CA ASP A 238 -7.33 -1.46 -28.27
C ASP A 238 -6.38 -0.38 -28.84
N GLU A 239 -6.96 0.65 -29.45
CA GLU A 239 -6.23 1.80 -29.99
C GLU A 239 -5.49 2.60 -28.91
N ARG A 240 -5.84 2.39 -27.65
CA ARG A 240 -5.22 3.05 -26.50
C ARG A 240 -4.06 2.27 -25.89
N ALA A 241 -3.77 1.06 -26.35
CA ALA A 241 -2.71 0.23 -25.79
C ALA A 241 -1.40 1.01 -25.63
N GLY A 242 -0.81 0.95 -24.45
CA GLY A 242 0.41 1.69 -24.09
C GLY A 242 0.15 3.14 -23.61
N SER A 243 -1.06 3.67 -23.72
CA SER A 243 -1.41 4.98 -23.14
C SER A 243 -1.87 4.86 -21.70
N HIS A 244 -1.82 5.96 -20.96
CA HIS A 244 -2.28 6.05 -19.59
C HIS A 244 -3.03 7.35 -19.31
N GLU A 245 -3.85 7.35 -18.27
CA GLU A 245 -4.61 8.50 -17.81
C GLU A 245 -4.93 8.38 -16.32
N ILE A 246 -5.16 9.51 -15.66
CA ILE A 246 -5.66 9.53 -14.28
C ILE A 246 -7.16 9.32 -14.33
N VAL A 247 -7.69 8.26 -13.69
CA VAL A 247 -9.13 7.96 -13.65
C VAL A 247 -9.83 8.56 -12.45
N ILE A 248 -9.12 8.72 -11.34
CA ILE A 248 -9.61 9.45 -10.16
C ILE A 248 -8.45 10.17 -9.50
N ASP A 249 -8.65 11.43 -9.17
CA ASP A 249 -7.67 12.29 -8.51
C ASP A 249 -8.24 12.86 -7.21
N ASN A 250 -7.35 13.34 -6.36
CA ASN A 250 -7.71 14.00 -5.11
C ASN A 250 -8.58 13.13 -4.17
N LEU A 251 -8.21 11.86 -3.99
CA LEU A 251 -8.87 10.97 -3.03
C LEU A 251 -8.85 11.53 -1.60
N PRO A 252 -9.83 11.18 -0.74
CA PRO A 252 -9.93 11.66 0.65
C PRO A 252 -8.91 11.04 1.61
N GLY A 253 -8.12 10.09 1.14
CA GLY A 253 -7.09 9.36 1.88
C GLY A 253 -5.93 8.97 0.99
N TYR A 254 -5.00 8.22 1.55
CA TYR A 254 -3.84 7.68 0.85
C TYR A 254 -4.22 6.33 0.24
N PRO A 255 -4.35 6.21 -1.09
CA PRO A 255 -4.64 4.92 -1.72
C PRO A 255 -3.46 3.97 -1.53
N ASP A 256 -3.77 2.75 -1.12
CA ASP A 256 -2.85 1.66 -0.87
C ASP A 256 -3.11 0.53 -1.87
N GLY A 257 -3.57 -0.65 -1.48
CA GLY A 257 -3.96 -1.72 -2.39
C GLY A 257 -5.23 -1.38 -3.19
N ILE A 258 -5.40 -2.03 -4.33
CA ILE A 258 -6.60 -2.00 -5.17
C ILE A 258 -6.85 -3.40 -5.72
N SER A 259 -8.10 -3.83 -5.78
CA SER A 259 -8.48 -5.11 -6.38
C SER A 259 -9.70 -4.98 -7.30
N CYS A 260 -9.83 -5.88 -8.27
CA CYS A 260 -10.99 -5.94 -9.15
C CYS A 260 -11.99 -6.97 -8.64
N GLY A 261 -13.14 -6.51 -8.20
CA GLY A 261 -14.21 -7.40 -7.71
C GLY A 261 -14.92 -8.18 -8.83
N PRO A 262 -15.68 -9.22 -8.47
CA PRO A 262 -16.37 -10.07 -9.43
C PRO A 262 -17.37 -9.35 -10.35
N ARG A 263 -17.83 -8.17 -9.96
CA ARG A 263 -18.72 -7.32 -10.76
C ARG A 263 -17.99 -6.40 -11.76
N GLY A 264 -16.64 -6.38 -11.72
CA GLY A 264 -15.83 -5.46 -12.52
C GLY A 264 -15.76 -4.04 -11.95
N THR A 265 -16.19 -3.85 -10.70
CA THR A 265 -15.88 -2.67 -9.89
C THR A 265 -14.55 -2.89 -9.15
N PHE A 266 -13.98 -1.82 -8.62
CA PHE A 266 -12.69 -1.90 -7.93
C PHE A 266 -12.83 -1.45 -6.48
N TRP A 267 -12.18 -2.18 -5.59
CA TRP A 267 -12.01 -1.76 -4.20
C TRP A 267 -10.65 -1.10 -4.01
N VAL A 268 -10.65 0.13 -3.56
CA VAL A 268 -9.45 0.89 -3.21
C VAL A 268 -9.34 0.96 -1.69
N ALA A 269 -8.29 0.39 -1.15
CA ALA A 269 -7.95 0.58 0.25
C ALA A 269 -7.38 1.99 0.45
N LEU A 270 -7.94 2.75 1.37
CA LEU A 270 -7.37 4.02 1.79
C LEU A 270 -6.75 3.80 3.18
N PHE A 271 -5.45 3.60 3.20
CA PHE A 271 -4.65 3.27 4.37
C PHE A 271 -4.88 4.23 5.56
N THR A 272 -5.05 5.52 5.28
CA THR A 272 -5.47 6.52 6.26
C THR A 272 -6.09 7.72 5.54
N VAL A 273 -6.82 8.53 6.28
CA VAL A 273 -7.36 9.79 5.77
C VAL A 273 -6.29 10.87 5.68
N ARG A 274 -6.46 11.80 4.78
CA ARG A 274 -5.59 12.98 4.65
C ARG A 274 -5.65 13.83 5.93
N ASN A 275 -4.52 14.43 6.29
CA ASN A 275 -4.45 15.24 7.50
C ASN A 275 -3.73 16.57 7.27
N ALA A 276 -4.19 17.60 7.98
CA ALA A 276 -3.71 18.97 7.81
C ALA A 276 -2.20 19.15 8.09
N ARG A 277 -1.57 18.31 8.92
CA ARG A 277 -0.13 18.42 9.21
C ARG A 277 0.71 17.96 8.01
N ALA A 278 0.33 16.83 7.40
CA ALA A 278 1.00 16.33 6.20
C ALA A 278 0.81 17.29 5.01
N GLU A 279 -0.40 17.85 4.86
CA GLU A 279 -0.70 18.83 3.81
C GLU A 279 0.05 20.15 4.03
N TRP A 280 0.15 20.63 5.27
CA TRP A 280 0.98 21.78 5.60
C TRP A 280 2.47 21.52 5.26
N LEU A 281 2.96 20.30 5.46
CA LEU A 281 4.35 19.93 5.20
C LEU A 281 4.64 19.78 3.70
N ALA A 282 3.65 19.35 2.90
CA ALA A 282 3.82 18.97 1.50
C ALA A 282 4.48 20.08 0.63
N PRO A 283 4.08 21.37 0.67
CA PRO A 283 4.70 22.44 -0.12
C PRO A 283 6.00 23.01 0.50
N ARG A 284 6.57 22.40 1.56
CA ARG A 284 7.67 22.98 2.34
C ARG A 284 8.91 22.09 2.37
N PRO A 285 9.76 22.08 1.31
CA PRO A 285 10.94 21.21 1.23
C PRO A 285 11.88 21.34 2.43
N PHE A 286 12.06 22.56 2.93
CA PHE A 286 12.91 22.81 4.09
C PHE A 286 12.36 22.15 5.37
N ALA A 287 11.07 22.26 5.62
CA ALA A 287 10.42 21.61 6.75
C ALA A 287 10.48 20.07 6.63
N LYS A 288 10.31 19.52 5.43
CA LYS A 288 10.49 18.09 5.15
C LYS A 288 11.89 17.60 5.53
N LYS A 289 12.96 18.38 5.18
CA LYS A 289 14.33 18.07 5.59
C LYS A 289 14.51 18.11 7.11
N ALA A 290 13.85 19.04 7.80
CA ALA A 290 13.86 19.08 9.27
C ALA A 290 13.18 17.86 9.89
N VAL A 291 12.01 17.43 9.36
CA VAL A 291 11.32 16.22 9.80
C VAL A 291 12.17 14.98 9.58
N ALA A 292 12.83 14.85 8.42
CA ALA A 292 13.70 13.72 8.12
C ALA A 292 14.89 13.58 9.09
N ARG A 293 15.31 14.66 9.76
CA ARG A 293 16.36 14.63 10.78
C ARG A 293 15.86 14.21 12.17
N LEU A 294 14.56 14.18 12.38
CA LEU A 294 14.00 13.72 13.65
C LEU A 294 14.20 12.21 13.82
N PRO A 295 14.31 11.71 15.04
CA PRO A 295 14.20 10.29 15.31
C PRO A 295 12.89 9.73 14.72
N ARG A 296 12.94 8.54 14.14
CA ARG A 296 11.77 7.88 13.50
C ARG A 296 10.53 7.83 14.38
N ALA A 297 10.70 7.69 15.70
CA ALA A 297 9.59 7.70 16.67
C ALA A 297 8.78 9.02 16.69
N LEU A 298 9.35 10.12 16.16
CA LEU A 298 8.72 11.44 16.06
C LEU A 298 8.18 11.75 14.67
N TRP A 299 8.32 10.82 13.73
CA TRP A 299 7.76 10.99 12.39
C TRP A 299 6.24 10.97 12.41
N PRO A 300 5.57 11.57 11.40
CA PRO A 300 4.12 11.51 11.28
C PRO A 300 3.63 10.07 11.31
N LYS A 301 2.56 9.84 12.06
CA LYS A 301 1.88 8.54 12.12
C LYS A 301 0.51 8.67 11.46
N PRO A 302 0.02 7.61 10.80
CA PRO A 302 -1.32 7.58 10.24
C PRO A 302 -2.38 7.73 11.34
N ALA A 303 -3.52 8.31 10.99
CA ALA A 303 -4.69 8.26 11.85
C ALA A 303 -5.24 6.81 11.86
N PRO A 304 -5.69 6.31 13.01
CA PRO A 304 -6.34 5.01 13.08
C PRO A 304 -7.75 5.10 12.46
N TYR A 305 -7.85 4.88 11.16
CA TYR A 305 -9.08 4.99 10.39
C TYR A 305 -9.20 3.78 9.46
N GLY A 306 -10.37 3.16 9.39
CA GLY A 306 -10.70 2.15 8.38
C GLY A 306 -11.45 2.81 7.22
N PHE A 307 -10.96 2.65 5.98
CA PHE A 307 -11.61 3.23 4.82
C PHE A 307 -11.42 2.34 3.58
N ALA A 308 -12.49 1.69 3.14
CA ALA A 308 -12.60 0.97 1.89
C ALA A 308 -13.50 1.76 0.94
N LEU A 309 -13.03 2.00 -0.29
CA LEU A 309 -13.75 2.76 -1.32
C LEU A 309 -14.02 1.87 -2.53
N GLU A 310 -15.27 1.71 -2.93
CA GLU A 310 -15.63 1.07 -4.19
C GLU A 310 -15.76 2.12 -5.30
N ILE A 311 -15.11 1.87 -6.43
CA ILE A 311 -15.18 2.70 -7.64
C ILE A 311 -15.56 1.85 -8.85
N ASP A 312 -16.13 2.45 -9.89
CA ASP A 312 -16.27 1.80 -11.19
C ASP A 312 -14.98 1.89 -12.02
N GLY A 313 -14.99 1.25 -13.19
CA GLY A 313 -13.84 1.25 -14.09
C GLY A 313 -13.41 2.63 -14.61
N ASP A 314 -14.29 3.63 -14.54
CA ASP A 314 -14.01 5.01 -14.93
C ASP A 314 -13.59 5.89 -13.73
N GLY A 315 -13.37 5.28 -12.57
CA GLY A 315 -12.92 5.97 -11.36
C GLY A 315 -14.03 6.69 -10.59
N LYS A 316 -15.30 6.49 -10.95
CA LYS A 316 -16.41 7.11 -10.22
C LYS A 316 -16.63 6.41 -8.88
N PRO A 317 -16.58 7.14 -7.74
CA PRO A 317 -16.90 6.58 -6.45
C PRO A 317 -18.35 6.09 -6.37
N LEU A 318 -18.54 4.85 -5.94
CA LEU A 318 -19.84 4.21 -5.81
C LEU A 318 -20.34 4.22 -4.37
N ARG A 319 -19.52 3.73 -3.46
CA ARG A 319 -19.77 3.70 -2.00
C ARG A 319 -18.47 3.57 -1.22
N SER A 320 -18.55 3.77 0.08
CA SER A 320 -17.46 3.44 0.98
C SER A 320 -17.94 2.69 2.23
N LEU A 321 -17.02 1.90 2.79
CA LEU A 321 -17.19 1.26 4.08
C LEU A 321 -16.13 1.85 5.01
N GLN A 322 -16.57 2.37 6.17
CA GLN A 322 -15.68 3.13 7.03
C GLN A 322 -15.79 2.71 8.50
N ASP A 323 -14.67 2.84 9.21
CA ASP A 323 -14.59 2.89 10.67
C ASP A 323 -13.82 4.15 11.06
N PRO A 324 -14.50 5.28 11.31
CA PRO A 324 -13.84 6.54 11.66
C PRO A 324 -13.08 6.50 12.98
N THR A 325 -13.38 5.53 13.83
CA THR A 325 -12.71 5.35 15.13
C THR A 325 -11.48 4.45 15.05
N GLY A 326 -11.41 3.61 13.99
CA GLY A 326 -10.44 2.55 13.87
C GLY A 326 -10.53 1.50 14.98
N ALA A 327 -11.69 1.40 15.63
CA ALA A 327 -11.88 0.48 16.76
C ALA A 327 -12.02 -0.97 16.29
N THR A 328 -12.60 -1.20 15.13
CA THR A 328 -12.79 -2.54 14.56
C THR A 328 -11.70 -2.84 13.53
N ILE A 329 -11.70 -2.12 12.40
CA ILE A 329 -10.69 -2.30 11.36
C ILE A 329 -10.07 -0.93 11.05
N ARG A 330 -8.75 -0.87 10.93
CA ARG A 330 -8.01 0.37 10.65
C ARG A 330 -6.79 0.11 9.79
N THR A 331 -6.26 1.16 9.20
CA THR A 331 -5.05 1.12 8.34
C THR A 331 -5.14 0.00 7.30
N ILE A 332 -6.27 -0.01 6.57
CA ILE A 332 -6.55 -1.00 5.54
C ILE A 332 -5.56 -0.81 4.39
N THR A 333 -4.87 -1.90 4.03
CA THR A 333 -3.85 -1.91 2.98
C THR A 333 -4.32 -2.64 1.73
N SER A 334 -5.15 -3.67 1.87
CA SER A 334 -5.73 -4.40 0.74
C SER A 334 -7.21 -4.72 0.99
N ILE A 335 -7.94 -5.03 -0.08
CA ILE A 335 -9.32 -5.46 -0.01
C ILE A 335 -9.51 -6.53 -1.09
N GLU A 336 -9.93 -7.73 -0.70
CA GLU A 336 -10.25 -8.80 -1.64
C GLU A 336 -11.74 -9.14 -1.54
N GLU A 337 -12.49 -9.02 -2.66
CA GLU A 337 -13.91 -9.37 -2.75
C GLU A 337 -14.10 -10.77 -3.34
N LEU A 338 -14.62 -11.69 -2.54
CA LEU A 338 -14.89 -13.04 -2.97
C LEU A 338 -16.41 -13.32 -3.01
N PRO A 339 -16.88 -14.04 -4.03
CA PRO A 339 -18.28 -14.49 -4.08
C PRO A 339 -18.53 -15.54 -2.99
N SER A 340 -19.72 -15.49 -2.39
CA SER A 340 -20.17 -16.52 -1.46
C SER A 340 -21.68 -16.74 -1.65
N ALA A 341 -22.19 -17.89 -1.20
CA ALA A 341 -23.61 -18.24 -1.33
C ALA A 341 -24.54 -17.25 -0.60
N ASP A 342 -24.04 -16.64 0.48
CA ASP A 342 -24.80 -15.74 1.35
C ASP A 342 -24.46 -14.26 1.11
N GLY A 343 -23.96 -13.90 -0.07
CA GLY A 343 -23.50 -12.58 -0.44
C GLY A 343 -21.95 -12.43 -0.44
N PRO A 344 -21.43 -11.40 -1.09
CA PRO A 344 -19.98 -11.20 -1.21
C PRO A 344 -19.30 -11.05 0.16
N VAL A 345 -18.09 -11.57 0.27
CA VAL A 345 -17.25 -11.44 1.46
C VAL A 345 -16.03 -10.61 1.10
N LEU A 346 -15.77 -9.57 1.88
CA LEU A 346 -14.55 -8.76 1.80
C LEU A 346 -13.55 -9.23 2.85
N TYR A 347 -12.31 -9.40 2.43
CA TYR A 347 -11.15 -9.53 3.31
C TYR A 347 -10.34 -8.24 3.26
N PHE A 348 -9.76 -7.85 4.39
CA PHE A 348 -9.01 -6.60 4.53
C PHE A 348 -7.62 -6.88 5.08
N GLY A 349 -6.59 -6.56 4.34
CA GLY A 349 -5.24 -6.49 4.85
C GLY A 349 -5.04 -5.28 5.76
N THR A 350 -4.02 -5.33 6.60
CA THR A 350 -3.66 -4.25 7.53
C THR A 350 -2.15 -4.11 7.66
N LEU A 351 -1.65 -2.87 7.77
CA LEU A 351 -0.22 -2.60 7.71
C LEU A 351 0.58 -3.09 8.92
N HIS A 352 0.08 -2.87 10.12
CA HIS A 352 0.81 -3.11 11.38
C HIS A 352 0.00 -3.85 12.44
N GLU A 353 -1.24 -4.19 12.12
CA GLU A 353 -2.14 -4.78 13.10
C GLU A 353 -1.82 -6.27 13.29
N PRO A 354 -2.14 -6.84 14.46
CA PRO A 354 -1.99 -8.27 14.72
C PRO A 354 -3.24 -9.06 14.26
N TYR A 355 -3.92 -8.60 13.21
CA TYR A 355 -5.12 -9.20 12.63
C TYR A 355 -5.31 -8.73 11.18
N PHE A 356 -6.09 -9.47 10.41
CA PHE A 356 -6.72 -9.03 9.17
C PHE A 356 -8.25 -9.01 9.35
N GLY A 357 -8.97 -8.35 8.43
CA GLY A 357 -10.39 -8.17 8.55
C GLY A 357 -11.21 -9.09 7.65
N ARG A 358 -12.46 -9.36 8.05
CA ARG A 358 -13.48 -9.99 7.19
C ARG A 358 -14.82 -9.30 7.38
N LEU A 359 -15.53 -9.04 6.28
CA LEU A 359 -16.88 -8.49 6.33
C LEU A 359 -17.76 -9.15 5.26
N ARG A 360 -18.89 -9.70 5.65
CA ARG A 360 -19.93 -10.12 4.69
C ARG A 360 -20.76 -8.90 4.30
N LEU A 361 -20.87 -8.65 3.00
CA LEU A 361 -21.77 -7.61 2.49
C LEU A 361 -23.21 -8.15 2.51
N VAL A 362 -24.08 -7.43 3.19
CA VAL A 362 -25.52 -7.66 3.11
C VAL A 362 -26.05 -6.77 2.00
N GLU A 363 -26.68 -7.36 0.97
CA GLU A 363 -27.31 -6.63 -0.12
C GLU A 363 -28.57 -5.89 0.33
#